data_cb0a39dc61629766c6074b6ab39dc0fb
#
_entry.id   cb0a39dc61629766c6074b6ab39dc0fb
#
_cell.length_a   1.000
_cell.length_b   1.000
_cell.length_c   1.000
_cell.angle_alpha   90.00
_cell.angle_beta   90.00
_cell.angle_gamma   90.00
#
_symmetry.space_group_name_H-M   'P 1'
#
loop_
_entity.id
_entity.type
_entity.pdbx_description
1 polymer ?
#
loop_
_entity_poly.entity_id
_entity_poly.type
_entity_poly.pdbx_seq_one_letter_code
_entity_poly.pdbx_strand_id
1 'polypeptide(L)'
;MKMKFMTFCMAACILFASCGTTMNNKGKGALIGGGSGAALGAIIGGIAGKGKGAAIGAAVGAAVGTGAGVAIGHKMDKKAAEAAKIEGAEVEKVTDTNGLAAVKVTFDSGILFGFNSSALNSKSKVALAEFANVLKEDPTIDIAVFGHTDKVGTVEANQKVSTNRAFAVQQYLQQCGVTPAQFKEVKGLGFSEYNEAETAEQNRRVEVFMYASEQMIKEAEAAN
;
A
#
# COMPACT_ATOMS: atom_id res chain seq x y z
N MET A 1 -1.44 70.14 -16.29
CA MET A 1 -1.80 69.46 -15.03
C MET A 1 -1.35 68.02 -15.10
N LYS A 2 -0.34 67.67 -14.31
CA LYS A 2 0.31 66.35 -14.30
C LYS A 2 -0.14 65.64 -13.05
N MET A 3 -0.92 64.56 -13.15
CA MET A 3 -1.20 63.67 -12.03
C MET A 3 -0.36 62.42 -12.14
N LYS A 4 0.50 62.22 -11.15
CA LYS A 4 1.37 61.05 -10.99
C LYS A 4 0.58 59.91 -10.34
N PHE A 5 0.43 58.78 -11.04
CA PHE A 5 -0.04 57.56 -10.43
C PHE A 5 1.11 56.86 -9.68
N MET A 6 0.97 56.74 -8.42
CA MET A 6 1.90 56.05 -7.55
C MET A 6 1.42 54.62 -7.36
N THR A 7 2.13 53.68 -8.00
CA THR A 7 1.89 52.24 -7.91
C THR A 7 2.37 51.70 -6.58
N PHE A 8 1.47 51.26 -5.72
CA PHE A 8 1.83 50.63 -4.44
C PHE A 8 2.00 49.11 -4.64
N CYS A 9 3.26 48.68 -4.70
CA CYS A 9 3.63 47.27 -4.73
C CYS A 9 3.62 46.71 -3.30
N MET A 10 2.58 45.96 -2.98
CA MET A 10 2.47 45.25 -1.68
C MET A 10 3.11 43.87 -1.82
N ALA A 11 4.38 43.74 -1.41
CA ALA A 11 5.07 42.48 -1.33
C ALA A 11 4.58 41.70 -0.11
N ALA A 12 3.82 40.64 -0.34
CA ALA A 12 3.44 39.67 0.69
C ALA A 12 4.61 38.73 0.96
N CYS A 13 5.36 39.00 2.04
CA CYS A 13 6.35 38.06 2.58
C CYS A 13 5.62 36.92 3.30
N ILE A 14 5.56 35.75 2.67
CA ILE A 14 5.14 34.53 3.34
C ILE A 14 6.34 34.01 4.13
N LEU A 15 6.32 34.21 5.45
CA LEU A 15 7.28 33.63 6.38
C LEU A 15 6.93 32.15 6.57
N PHE A 16 7.69 31.27 5.96
CA PHE A 16 7.72 29.85 6.32
C PHE A 16 8.39 29.72 7.70
N ALA A 17 7.58 29.56 8.74
CA ALA A 17 8.07 29.15 10.04
C ALA A 17 8.51 27.67 9.94
N SER A 18 9.79 27.44 9.72
CA SER A 18 10.42 26.12 9.85
C SER A 18 10.47 25.79 11.33
N CYS A 19 9.51 25.01 11.83
CA CYS A 19 9.65 24.35 13.12
C CYS A 19 10.72 23.26 12.99
N GLY A 20 11.92 23.54 13.48
CA GLY A 20 12.97 22.56 13.63
C GLY A 20 12.59 21.51 14.66
N THR A 21 12.03 20.39 14.22
CA THR A 21 11.84 19.22 15.06
C THR A 21 13.14 18.41 15.06
N THR A 22 13.80 18.32 16.20
CA THR A 22 14.97 17.44 16.41
C THR A 22 14.53 16.00 16.21
N MET A 23 14.87 15.43 15.07
CA MET A 23 14.55 14.03 14.73
C MET A 23 15.40 13.06 15.54
N ASN A 24 14.74 12.27 16.36
CA ASN A 24 15.31 11.11 17.03
C ASN A 24 15.62 10.02 15.99
N ASN A 25 16.63 9.18 16.23
CA ASN A 25 17.10 8.14 15.29
C ASN A 25 16.02 7.16 14.78
N LYS A 26 14.83 7.13 15.39
CA LYS A 26 13.66 6.40 14.92
C LYS A 26 12.94 7.07 13.72
N GLY A 27 13.21 8.35 13.45
CA GLY A 27 12.61 9.08 12.32
C GLY A 27 13.37 8.94 11.00
N LYS A 28 14.56 8.34 10.98
CA LYS A 28 15.34 8.17 9.74
C LYS A 28 14.78 7.10 8.81
N GLY A 29 14.03 6.12 9.35
CA GLY A 29 13.34 5.10 8.52
C GLY A 29 12.17 5.66 7.72
N ALA A 30 11.48 6.67 8.22
CA ALA A 30 10.31 7.26 7.57
C ALA A 30 10.64 8.14 6.34
N LEU A 31 11.89 8.64 6.24
CA LEU A 31 12.30 9.47 5.09
C LEU A 31 12.92 8.66 3.94
N ILE A 32 13.35 7.42 4.19
CA ILE A 32 13.89 6.53 3.15
C ILE A 32 12.74 5.82 2.40
N GLY A 33 11.58 5.64 3.04
CA GLY A 33 10.36 5.09 2.41
C GLY A 33 9.66 6.02 1.41
N GLY A 34 10.03 7.31 1.35
CA GLY A 34 9.38 8.29 0.47
C GLY A 34 9.60 8.07 -1.03
N GLY A 35 10.60 7.28 -1.42
CA GLY A 35 10.86 6.94 -2.83
C GLY A 35 10.00 5.77 -3.35
N SER A 36 9.68 4.82 -2.48
CA SER A 36 8.85 3.66 -2.83
C SER A 36 7.35 3.97 -2.81
N GLY A 37 6.91 4.92 -1.96
CA GLY A 37 5.50 5.31 -1.86
C GLY A 37 4.93 5.94 -3.14
N ALA A 38 5.75 6.64 -3.92
CA ALA A 38 5.31 7.24 -5.18
C ALA A 38 5.07 6.18 -6.28
N ALA A 39 5.88 5.12 -6.32
CA ALA A 39 5.67 4.00 -7.24
C ALA A 39 4.46 3.16 -6.83
N LEU A 40 4.27 2.93 -5.53
CA LEU A 40 3.14 2.18 -4.97
C LEU A 40 1.82 2.93 -5.15
N GLY A 41 1.82 4.25 -4.99
CA GLY A 41 0.68 5.09 -5.32
C GLY A 41 0.24 4.95 -6.78
N ALA A 42 1.18 4.83 -7.72
CA ALA A 42 0.88 4.59 -9.13
C ALA A 42 0.31 3.19 -9.38
N ILE A 43 0.70 2.18 -8.59
CA ILE A 43 0.20 0.82 -8.71
C ILE A 43 -1.25 0.73 -8.20
N ILE A 44 -1.54 1.16 -6.99
CA ILE A 44 -2.89 1.15 -6.44
C ILE A 44 -3.85 2.07 -7.21
N GLY A 45 -3.38 3.21 -7.71
CA GLY A 45 -4.20 4.16 -8.47
C GLY A 45 -4.34 3.84 -9.96
N GLY A 46 -3.35 3.18 -10.55
CA GLY A 46 -3.43 2.73 -11.94
C GLY A 46 -4.50 1.67 -12.15
N ILE A 47 -4.84 0.92 -11.11
CA ILE A 47 -5.85 -0.14 -11.12
C ILE A 47 -7.27 0.42 -11.08
N ALA A 48 -7.52 1.38 -10.21
CA ALA A 48 -8.78 2.13 -10.18
C ALA A 48 -8.99 2.99 -11.43
N GLY A 49 -7.92 3.24 -12.22
CA GLY A 49 -7.80 4.35 -13.17
C GLY A 49 -8.26 4.13 -14.60
N LYS A 50 -8.86 3.01 -15.00
CA LYS A 50 -9.50 2.93 -16.32
C LYS A 50 -10.83 3.71 -16.36
N GLY A 51 -10.74 5.04 -16.39
CA GLY A 51 -11.87 5.92 -16.68
C GLY A 51 -12.83 6.24 -15.51
N LYS A 52 -12.83 5.45 -14.44
CA LYS A 52 -13.64 5.67 -13.23
C LYS A 52 -12.83 6.23 -12.06
N GLY A 53 -11.51 6.11 -12.08
CA GLY A 53 -10.61 6.57 -11.02
C GLY A 53 -10.61 8.08 -10.81
N ALA A 54 -10.89 8.86 -11.86
CA ALA A 54 -11.00 10.32 -11.75
C ALA A 54 -12.25 10.77 -10.96
N ALA A 55 -13.34 10.01 -11.01
CA ALA A 55 -14.55 10.30 -10.24
C ALA A 55 -14.38 9.89 -8.77
N ILE A 56 -13.66 8.79 -8.50
CA ILE A 56 -13.31 8.34 -7.15
C ILE A 56 -12.29 9.31 -6.53
N GLY A 57 -11.27 9.74 -7.31
CA GLY A 57 -10.28 10.72 -6.83
C GLY A 57 -10.89 12.07 -6.43
N ALA A 58 -11.98 12.49 -7.07
CA ALA A 58 -12.67 13.72 -6.72
C ALA A 58 -13.51 13.57 -5.42
N ALA A 59 -14.13 12.41 -5.19
CA ALA A 59 -14.86 12.11 -3.95
C ALA A 59 -13.89 11.95 -2.76
N VAL A 60 -12.76 11.26 -2.99
CA VAL A 60 -11.75 10.99 -1.97
C VAL A 60 -10.91 12.21 -1.62
N GLY A 61 -10.66 13.11 -2.58
CA GLY A 61 -10.01 14.40 -2.29
C GLY A 61 -10.79 15.24 -1.28
N ALA A 62 -12.11 15.06 -1.20
CA ALA A 62 -12.95 15.64 -0.16
C ALA A 62 -12.84 14.87 1.18
N ALA A 63 -12.61 13.56 1.15
CA ALA A 63 -12.58 12.71 2.35
C ALA A 63 -11.28 12.86 3.18
N VAL A 64 -10.14 13.18 2.54
CA VAL A 64 -8.82 13.27 3.21
C VAL A 64 -8.76 14.38 4.27
N GLY A 65 -9.57 15.43 4.14
CA GLY A 65 -9.67 16.53 5.13
C GLY A 65 -10.87 16.45 6.05
N THR A 66 -11.70 15.40 5.96
CA THR A 66 -12.96 15.25 6.69
C THR A 66 -12.88 14.15 7.74
N GLY A 67 -13.92 14.04 8.59
CA GLY A 67 -14.06 12.95 9.55
C GLY A 67 -14.00 11.55 8.91
N ALA A 68 -14.38 11.41 7.63
CA ALA A 68 -14.30 10.15 6.88
C ALA A 68 -12.85 9.64 6.76
N GLY A 69 -11.90 10.51 6.40
CA GLY A 69 -10.48 10.16 6.34
C GLY A 69 -9.91 9.69 7.67
N VAL A 70 -10.35 10.33 8.77
CA VAL A 70 -9.98 9.95 10.14
C VAL A 70 -10.54 8.57 10.49
N ALA A 71 -11.83 8.30 10.19
CA ALA A 71 -12.48 7.02 10.45
C ALA A 71 -11.79 5.87 9.69
N ILE A 72 -11.46 6.07 8.40
CA ILE A 72 -10.71 5.12 7.59
C ILE A 72 -9.30 4.92 8.17
N GLY A 73 -8.62 6.00 8.56
CA GLY A 73 -7.31 5.94 9.20
C GLY A 73 -7.32 5.06 10.44
N HIS A 74 -8.27 5.22 11.34
CA HIS A 74 -8.40 4.38 12.53
C HIS A 74 -8.66 2.90 12.21
N LYS A 75 -9.49 2.61 11.21
CA LYS A 75 -9.70 1.24 10.76
C LYS A 75 -8.40 0.61 10.23
N MET A 76 -7.69 1.32 9.36
CA MET A 76 -6.42 0.85 8.80
C MET A 76 -5.33 0.70 9.87
N ASP A 77 -5.26 1.61 10.84
CA ASP A 77 -4.34 1.51 11.98
C ASP A 77 -4.59 0.26 12.82
N LYS A 78 -5.86 -0.07 13.09
CA LYS A 78 -6.23 -1.30 13.79
C LYS A 78 -5.78 -2.52 13.00
N LYS A 79 -6.04 -2.57 11.68
CA LYS A 79 -5.64 -3.68 10.81
C LYS A 79 -4.13 -3.81 10.68
N ALA A 80 -3.40 -2.71 10.63
CA ALA A 80 -1.93 -2.72 10.69
C ALA A 80 -1.43 -3.33 12.00
N ALA A 81 -2.01 -2.96 13.13
CA ALA A 81 -1.63 -3.48 14.45
C ALA A 81 -1.98 -4.98 14.62
N GLU A 82 -3.04 -5.45 13.99
CA GLU A 82 -3.40 -6.87 13.95
C GLU A 82 -2.43 -7.67 13.07
N ALA A 83 -2.17 -7.20 11.86
CA ALA A 83 -1.23 -7.82 10.93
C ALA A 83 0.21 -7.85 11.48
N ALA A 84 0.64 -6.84 12.22
CA ALA A 84 1.97 -6.77 12.82
C ALA A 84 2.24 -7.82 13.91
N LYS A 85 1.22 -8.54 14.37
CA LYS A 85 1.37 -9.65 15.33
C LYS A 85 1.67 -10.97 14.65
N ILE A 86 1.51 -11.05 13.34
CA ILE A 86 1.69 -12.27 12.55
C ILE A 86 3.19 -12.52 12.36
N GLU A 87 3.66 -13.70 12.72
CA GLU A 87 5.05 -14.08 12.55
C GLU A 87 5.45 -14.06 11.06
N GLY A 88 6.52 -13.35 10.74
CA GLY A 88 7.05 -13.25 9.38
C GLY A 88 6.30 -12.25 8.48
N ALA A 89 5.39 -11.45 9.03
CA ALA A 89 4.80 -10.31 8.35
C ALA A 89 5.51 -9.00 8.74
N GLU A 90 6.00 -8.28 7.76
CA GLU A 90 6.48 -6.90 7.93
C GLU A 90 5.37 -5.95 7.52
N VAL A 91 5.01 -5.02 8.40
CA VAL A 91 3.85 -4.13 8.20
C VAL A 91 4.29 -2.68 8.12
N GLU A 92 3.91 -2.03 7.04
CA GLU A 92 4.16 -0.62 6.79
C GLU A 92 2.83 0.12 6.56
N LYS A 93 2.66 1.25 7.25
CA LYS A 93 1.55 2.17 6.95
C LYS A 93 1.93 3.03 5.75
N VAL A 94 1.10 2.99 4.75
CA VAL A 94 1.30 3.75 3.50
C VAL A 94 0.07 4.60 3.22
N THR A 95 0.16 5.42 2.18
CA THR A 95 -0.96 6.22 1.71
C THR A 95 -1.28 5.81 0.30
N ASP A 96 -2.55 5.58 0.01
CA ASP A 96 -2.99 5.27 -1.36
C ASP A 96 -2.92 6.52 -2.27
N THR A 97 -3.19 6.36 -3.56
CA THR A 97 -3.19 7.47 -4.53
C THR A 97 -4.21 8.53 -4.26
N ASN A 98 -5.22 8.21 -3.46
CA ASN A 98 -6.28 9.15 -3.07
C ASN A 98 -5.93 9.89 -1.77
N GLY A 99 -4.76 9.63 -1.19
CA GLY A 99 -4.32 10.21 0.08
C GLY A 99 -4.94 9.54 1.31
N LEU A 100 -5.65 8.42 1.16
CA LEU A 100 -6.20 7.65 2.28
C LEU A 100 -5.16 6.71 2.87
N ALA A 101 -5.31 6.43 4.17
CA ALA A 101 -4.48 5.47 4.86
C ALA A 101 -4.67 4.06 4.27
N ALA A 102 -3.57 3.39 3.99
CA ALA A 102 -3.48 2.02 3.54
C ALA A 102 -2.40 1.26 4.31
N VAL A 103 -2.39 -0.04 4.21
CA VAL A 103 -1.42 -0.90 4.90
C VAL A 103 -0.77 -1.82 3.88
N LYS A 104 0.55 -1.81 3.85
CA LYS A 104 1.36 -2.78 3.11
C LYS A 104 1.85 -3.85 4.09
N VAL A 105 1.59 -5.10 3.77
CA VAL A 105 2.08 -6.28 4.49
C VAL A 105 3.01 -7.05 3.58
N THR A 106 4.27 -7.14 3.95
CA THR A 106 5.31 -7.82 3.19
C THR A 106 5.60 -9.18 3.83
N PHE A 107 5.58 -10.21 3.02
CA PHE A 107 6.01 -11.55 3.39
C PHE A 107 7.24 -11.92 2.57
N ASP A 108 8.33 -12.28 3.23
CA ASP A 108 9.52 -12.80 2.57
C ASP A 108 9.20 -14.10 1.82
N SER A 109 9.64 -14.21 0.57
CA SER A 109 9.43 -15.42 -0.22
C SER A 109 10.14 -16.65 0.37
N GLY A 110 11.24 -16.48 1.09
CA GLY A 110 11.91 -17.57 1.80
C GLY A 110 11.05 -18.16 2.91
N ILE A 111 10.20 -17.31 3.54
CA ILE A 111 9.19 -17.74 4.52
C ILE A 111 8.03 -18.42 3.80
N LEU A 112 7.57 -17.89 2.67
CA LEU A 112 6.37 -18.36 1.98
C LEU A 112 6.59 -19.62 1.15
N PHE A 113 7.72 -19.76 0.45
CA PHE A 113 7.90 -20.77 -0.57
C PHE A 113 9.23 -21.52 -0.39
N GLY A 114 9.28 -22.76 -0.85
CA GLY A 114 10.53 -23.47 -1.03
C GLY A 114 11.38 -22.88 -2.18
N PHE A 115 12.64 -23.32 -2.25
CA PHE A 115 13.54 -22.90 -3.32
C PHE A 115 12.95 -23.22 -4.70
N ASN A 116 12.99 -22.25 -5.60
CA ASN A 116 12.43 -22.33 -6.96
C ASN A 116 10.98 -22.85 -7.03
N SER A 117 10.18 -22.55 -6.01
CA SER A 117 8.79 -23.01 -5.88
C SER A 117 7.84 -21.84 -5.72
N SER A 118 6.59 -22.05 -6.13
CA SER A 118 5.41 -21.23 -5.79
C SER A 118 4.42 -21.98 -4.90
N ALA A 119 4.77 -23.18 -4.43
CA ALA A 119 3.96 -23.92 -3.48
C ALA A 119 4.21 -23.41 -2.06
N LEU A 120 3.16 -23.01 -1.37
CA LEU A 120 3.21 -22.52 0.02
C LEU A 120 3.63 -23.65 0.96
N ASN A 121 4.61 -23.38 1.82
CA ASN A 121 5.03 -24.31 2.87
C ASN A 121 4.08 -24.27 4.08
N SER A 122 4.26 -25.18 5.05
CA SER A 122 3.36 -25.29 6.20
C SER A 122 3.40 -24.06 7.13
N LYS A 123 4.57 -23.44 7.32
CA LYS A 123 4.69 -22.21 8.14
C LYS A 123 3.97 -21.04 7.51
N SER A 124 4.13 -20.85 6.20
CA SER A 124 3.42 -19.81 5.45
C SER A 124 1.91 -19.95 5.54
N LYS A 125 1.42 -21.17 5.49
CA LYS A 125 -0.02 -21.43 5.60
C LYS A 125 -0.58 -20.98 6.95
N VAL A 126 0.18 -21.11 8.04
CA VAL A 126 -0.22 -20.59 9.33
C VAL A 126 -0.28 -19.07 9.32
N ALA A 127 0.80 -18.40 8.90
CA ALA A 127 0.85 -16.94 8.83
C ALA A 127 -0.24 -16.35 7.91
N LEU A 128 -0.44 -16.95 6.74
CA LEU A 128 -1.48 -16.51 5.81
C LEU A 128 -2.90 -16.81 6.31
N ALA A 129 -3.11 -17.88 7.10
CA ALA A 129 -4.40 -18.15 7.73
C ALA A 129 -4.74 -17.11 8.81
N GLU A 130 -3.73 -16.72 9.62
CA GLU A 130 -3.88 -15.61 10.58
C GLU A 130 -4.17 -14.29 9.85
N PHE A 131 -3.46 -14.02 8.78
CA PHE A 131 -3.70 -12.84 7.97
C PHE A 131 -5.09 -12.86 7.30
N ALA A 132 -5.56 -14.01 6.85
CA ALA A 132 -6.91 -14.15 6.34
C ALA A 132 -7.98 -13.79 7.39
N ASN A 133 -7.75 -14.08 8.69
CA ASN A 133 -8.66 -13.66 9.73
C ASN A 133 -8.74 -12.13 9.85
N VAL A 134 -7.61 -11.43 9.75
CA VAL A 134 -7.57 -9.96 9.73
C VAL A 134 -8.40 -9.39 8.57
N LEU A 135 -8.31 -10.01 7.39
CA LEU A 135 -9.01 -9.56 6.18
C LEU A 135 -10.52 -9.86 6.22
N LYS A 136 -10.92 -11.01 6.76
CA LYS A 136 -12.33 -11.43 6.84
C LYS A 136 -13.18 -10.59 7.81
N GLU A 137 -12.56 -9.99 8.81
CA GLU A 137 -13.27 -9.15 9.78
C GLU A 137 -13.88 -7.89 9.15
N ASP A 138 -13.30 -7.41 8.05
CA ASP A 138 -13.83 -6.24 7.35
C ASP A 138 -13.83 -6.47 5.83
N PRO A 139 -14.93 -6.94 5.24
CA PRO A 139 -15.05 -7.19 3.82
C PRO A 139 -15.06 -5.90 2.96
N THR A 140 -15.10 -4.72 3.58
CA THR A 140 -14.99 -3.43 2.89
C THR A 140 -13.53 -3.01 2.65
N ILE A 141 -12.56 -3.86 2.99
CA ILE A 141 -11.15 -3.69 2.64
C ILE A 141 -10.91 -4.29 1.26
N ASP A 142 -10.38 -3.49 0.35
CA ASP A 142 -9.87 -3.95 -0.94
C ASP A 142 -8.41 -4.41 -0.81
N ILE A 143 -8.04 -5.41 -1.61
CA ILE A 143 -6.74 -6.10 -1.51
C ILE A 143 -6.06 -6.10 -2.89
N ALA A 144 -4.78 -5.74 -2.90
CA ALA A 144 -3.89 -6.00 -4.03
C ALA A 144 -2.72 -6.89 -3.58
N VAL A 145 -2.33 -7.86 -4.42
CA VAL A 145 -1.24 -8.81 -4.13
C VAL A 145 -0.19 -8.72 -5.22
N PHE A 146 1.04 -8.42 -4.84
CA PHE A 146 2.17 -8.30 -5.76
C PHE A 146 3.29 -9.28 -5.39
N GLY A 147 3.74 -10.04 -6.39
CA GLY A 147 4.90 -10.91 -6.25
C GLY A 147 6.14 -10.28 -6.86
N HIS A 148 7.28 -10.42 -6.19
CA HIS A 148 8.58 -9.88 -6.61
C HIS A 148 9.64 -10.96 -6.66
N THR A 149 10.70 -10.74 -7.44
CA THR A 149 11.86 -11.60 -7.53
C THR A 149 13.16 -10.79 -7.40
N ASP A 150 14.27 -11.48 -7.23
CA ASP A 150 15.59 -10.91 -7.49
C ASP A 150 15.87 -10.81 -9.00
N LYS A 151 17.08 -10.36 -9.35
CA LYS A 151 17.51 -10.19 -10.75
C LYS A 151 18.11 -11.45 -11.39
N VAL A 152 18.07 -12.59 -10.70
CA VAL A 152 18.66 -13.83 -11.22
C VAL A 152 17.72 -14.47 -12.24
N GLY A 153 18.21 -14.73 -13.44
CA GLY A 153 17.45 -15.35 -14.53
C GLY A 153 16.92 -14.35 -15.56
N THR A 154 16.01 -14.81 -16.42
CA THR A 154 15.42 -13.97 -17.47
C THR A 154 14.22 -13.18 -16.97
N VAL A 155 13.86 -12.12 -17.68
CA VAL A 155 12.67 -11.31 -17.38
C VAL A 155 11.40 -12.18 -17.37
N GLU A 156 11.26 -13.05 -18.38
CA GLU A 156 10.09 -13.92 -18.58
C GLU A 156 9.98 -14.96 -17.43
N ALA A 157 11.10 -15.56 -17.02
CA ALA A 157 11.13 -16.50 -15.92
C ALA A 157 10.73 -15.83 -14.60
N ASN A 158 11.29 -14.67 -14.32
CA ASN A 158 10.96 -13.89 -13.12
C ASN A 158 9.52 -13.40 -13.12
N GLN A 159 9.00 -12.96 -14.28
CA GLN A 159 7.60 -12.58 -14.42
C GLN A 159 6.68 -13.77 -14.11
N LYS A 160 6.99 -14.95 -14.64
CA LYS A 160 6.21 -16.17 -14.38
C LYS A 160 6.24 -16.59 -12.92
N VAL A 161 7.43 -16.61 -12.30
CA VAL A 161 7.61 -17.01 -10.89
C VAL A 161 6.85 -16.05 -9.97
N SER A 162 7.03 -14.74 -10.13
CA SER A 162 6.36 -13.74 -9.31
C SER A 162 4.84 -13.79 -9.44
N THR A 163 4.34 -13.98 -10.67
CA THR A 163 2.91 -14.15 -10.94
C THR A 163 2.35 -15.39 -10.23
N ASN A 164 3.00 -16.54 -10.36
CA ASN A 164 2.56 -17.77 -9.72
C ASN A 164 2.55 -17.66 -8.19
N ARG A 165 3.52 -16.95 -7.60
CA ARG A 165 3.58 -16.71 -6.16
C ARG A 165 2.45 -15.81 -5.66
N ALA A 166 2.17 -14.71 -6.37
CA ALA A 166 1.05 -13.83 -6.04
C ALA A 166 -0.30 -14.58 -6.09
N PHE A 167 -0.51 -15.39 -7.14
CA PHE A 167 -1.71 -16.20 -7.25
C PHE A 167 -1.80 -17.30 -6.19
N ALA A 168 -0.69 -17.92 -5.79
CA ALA A 168 -0.70 -18.92 -4.72
C ALA A 168 -1.14 -18.32 -3.37
N VAL A 169 -0.69 -17.08 -3.07
CA VAL A 169 -1.14 -16.35 -1.88
C VAL A 169 -2.63 -16.01 -1.99
N GLN A 170 -3.10 -15.45 -3.10
CA GLN A 170 -4.51 -15.17 -3.31
C GLN A 170 -5.39 -16.41 -3.11
N GLN A 171 -5.06 -17.50 -3.79
CA GLN A 171 -5.82 -18.74 -3.71
C GLN A 171 -5.91 -19.26 -2.27
N TYR A 172 -4.81 -19.22 -1.54
CA TYR A 172 -4.80 -19.68 -0.15
C TYR A 172 -5.63 -18.78 0.77
N LEU A 173 -5.53 -17.46 0.62
CA LEU A 173 -6.38 -16.51 1.37
C LEU A 173 -7.88 -16.76 1.08
N GLN A 174 -8.24 -17.01 -0.18
CA GLN A 174 -9.61 -17.39 -0.55
C GLN A 174 -10.04 -18.72 0.07
N GLN A 175 -9.17 -19.73 0.09
CA GLN A 175 -9.44 -21.00 0.78
C GLN A 175 -9.66 -20.80 2.29
N CYS A 176 -8.99 -19.81 2.90
CA CYS A 176 -9.20 -19.41 4.28
C CYS A 176 -10.46 -18.53 4.48
N GLY A 177 -11.23 -18.25 3.43
CA GLY A 177 -12.52 -17.57 3.49
C GLY A 177 -12.47 -16.06 3.20
N VAL A 178 -11.35 -15.52 2.68
CA VAL A 178 -11.32 -14.14 2.19
C VAL A 178 -12.16 -14.05 0.91
N THR A 179 -13.05 -13.07 0.86
CA THR A 179 -14.01 -12.93 -0.23
C THR A 179 -13.30 -12.59 -1.54
N PRO A 180 -13.59 -13.29 -2.65
CA PRO A 180 -12.97 -13.01 -3.95
C PRO A 180 -13.15 -11.55 -4.41
N ALA A 181 -14.27 -10.92 -4.06
CA ALA A 181 -14.57 -9.53 -4.41
C ALA A 181 -13.61 -8.50 -3.80
N GLN A 182 -12.94 -8.86 -2.69
CA GLN A 182 -11.93 -7.99 -2.07
C GLN A 182 -10.65 -7.88 -2.93
N PHE A 183 -10.32 -8.89 -3.72
CA PHE A 183 -9.11 -8.87 -4.55
C PHE A 183 -9.32 -8.04 -5.81
N LYS A 184 -8.69 -6.87 -5.86
CA LYS A 184 -8.77 -5.94 -7.00
C LYS A 184 -7.62 -6.12 -7.97
N GLU A 185 -6.45 -6.50 -7.46
CA GLU A 185 -5.32 -6.85 -8.31
C GLU A 185 -4.49 -7.98 -7.72
N VAL A 186 -4.04 -8.89 -8.60
CA VAL A 186 -3.07 -9.93 -8.27
C VAL A 186 -2.11 -10.05 -9.44
N LYS A 187 -0.84 -9.71 -9.22
CA LYS A 187 0.12 -9.56 -10.30
C LYS A 187 1.53 -9.92 -9.86
N GLY A 188 2.29 -10.55 -10.74
CA GLY A 188 3.73 -10.62 -10.63
C GLY A 188 4.37 -9.37 -11.23
N LEU A 189 5.37 -8.84 -10.56
CA LEU A 189 6.16 -7.68 -11.02
C LEU A 189 7.59 -8.09 -11.42
N GLY A 190 7.94 -9.38 -11.30
CA GLY A 190 9.31 -9.82 -11.55
C GLY A 190 10.28 -9.03 -10.68
N PHE A 191 11.32 -8.49 -11.29
CA PHE A 191 12.29 -7.60 -10.65
C PHE A 191 12.16 -6.12 -11.07
N SER A 192 11.00 -5.71 -11.62
CA SER A 192 10.79 -4.32 -12.04
C SER A 192 10.89 -3.32 -10.90
N GLU A 193 10.64 -3.78 -9.68
CA GLU A 193 10.74 -2.99 -8.44
C GLU A 193 11.85 -3.52 -7.52
N TYR A 194 12.96 -3.92 -8.12
CA TYR A 194 14.14 -4.34 -7.38
C TYR A 194 14.76 -3.16 -6.65
N ASN A 195 14.94 -3.30 -5.34
CA ASN A 195 15.60 -2.31 -4.50
C ASN A 195 17.07 -2.66 -4.33
N GLU A 196 17.96 -1.84 -4.88
CA GLU A 196 19.42 -2.04 -4.78
C GLU A 196 19.97 -1.86 -3.36
N ALA A 197 19.20 -1.22 -2.45
CA ALA A 197 19.57 -1.07 -1.04
C ALA A 197 19.25 -2.31 -0.20
N GLU A 198 18.47 -3.25 -0.73
CA GLU A 198 18.04 -4.48 -0.09
C GLU A 198 18.81 -5.70 -0.62
N THR A 199 18.84 -6.75 0.17
CA THR A 199 19.43 -8.03 -0.28
C THR A 199 18.56 -8.69 -1.34
N ALA A 200 19.14 -9.63 -2.10
CA ALA A 200 18.37 -10.43 -3.05
C ALA A 200 17.23 -11.22 -2.36
N GLU A 201 17.42 -11.62 -1.11
CA GLU A 201 16.41 -12.31 -0.32
C GLU A 201 15.22 -11.40 0.00
N GLN A 202 15.45 -10.18 0.46
CA GLN A 202 14.41 -9.18 0.73
C GLN A 202 13.67 -8.76 -0.54
N ASN A 203 14.37 -8.76 -1.69
CA ASN A 203 13.73 -8.50 -2.98
C ASN A 203 12.83 -9.64 -3.44
N ARG A 204 13.08 -10.90 -3.00
CA ARG A 204 12.18 -12.04 -3.23
C ARG A 204 11.07 -12.02 -2.18
N ARG A 205 9.98 -11.30 -2.43
CA ARG A 205 8.88 -11.07 -1.49
C ARG A 205 7.51 -11.11 -2.17
N VAL A 206 6.47 -11.22 -1.35
CA VAL A 206 5.09 -10.94 -1.75
C VAL A 206 4.57 -9.83 -0.88
N GLU A 207 4.02 -8.81 -1.50
CA GLU A 207 3.39 -7.67 -0.85
C GLU A 207 1.88 -7.78 -0.98
N VAL A 208 1.17 -7.54 0.12
CA VAL A 208 -0.28 -7.46 0.15
C VAL A 208 -0.67 -6.08 0.66
N PHE A 209 -1.37 -5.34 -0.17
CA PHE A 209 -1.89 -4.03 0.18
C PHE A 209 -3.34 -4.16 0.62
N MET A 210 -3.68 -3.55 1.75
CA MET A 210 -5.03 -3.36 2.25
C MET A 210 -5.37 -1.88 2.15
N TYR A 211 -6.48 -1.54 1.53
CA TYR A 211 -6.93 -0.15 1.36
C TYR A 211 -8.46 -0.04 1.37
N ALA A 212 -8.97 1.16 1.53
CA ALA A 212 -10.40 1.39 1.61
C ALA A 212 -11.09 1.14 0.27
N SER A 213 -12.14 0.31 0.26
CA SER A 213 -13.02 0.17 -0.89
C SER A 213 -13.92 1.40 -1.06
N GLU A 214 -14.54 1.53 -2.24
CA GLU A 214 -15.58 2.53 -2.47
C GLU A 214 -16.72 2.44 -1.43
N GLN A 215 -17.05 1.24 -0.97
CA GLN A 215 -18.07 1.02 0.04
C GLN A 215 -17.64 1.60 1.38
N MET A 216 -16.41 1.32 1.83
CA MET A 216 -15.87 1.87 3.07
C MET A 216 -15.85 3.39 3.05
N ILE A 217 -15.48 4.00 1.91
CA ILE A 217 -15.45 5.45 1.76
C ILE A 217 -16.85 6.03 1.89
N LYS A 218 -17.85 5.49 1.18
CA LYS A 218 -19.24 5.93 1.25
C LYS A 218 -19.85 5.78 2.66
N GLU A 219 -19.54 4.68 3.35
CA GLU A 219 -20.00 4.46 4.73
C GLU A 219 -19.37 5.49 5.69
N ALA A 220 -18.08 5.79 5.52
CA ALA A 220 -17.39 6.78 6.34
C ALA A 220 -17.88 8.22 6.07
N GLU A 221 -18.25 8.55 4.83
CA GLU A 221 -18.85 9.83 4.46
C GLU A 221 -20.27 9.98 5.02
N ALA A 222 -21.06 8.92 4.99
CA ALA A 222 -22.44 8.92 5.49
C ALA A 222 -22.53 9.01 7.02
N ALA A 223 -21.47 8.64 7.73
CA ALA A 223 -21.40 8.67 9.20
C ALA A 223 -20.97 10.03 9.77
N ASN A 224 -20.58 10.98 8.91
CA ASN A 224 -20.16 12.35 9.26
C ASN A 224 -21.20 13.40 8.86
#